data_d2a461023f063ffc264316424841c154
#
_entry.id   d2a461023f063ffc264316424841c154
#
_cell.length_a   1.000
_cell.length_b   1.000
_cell.length_c   1.000
_cell.angle_alpha   90.00
_cell.angle_beta   90.00
_cell.angle_gamma   90.00
#
_symmetry.space_group_name_H-M   'P 1'
#
loop_
_entity.id
_entity.type
_entity.pdbx_description
1 polymer ?
#
loop_
_entity_poly.entity_id
_entity_poly.type
_entity_poly.pdbx_seq_one_letter_code
_entity_poly.pdbx_strand_id
1 'polypeptide(L)'
;MTIAFDLISDLHLETWDKPLNFGGQATSPVCVVAGDISRDTVQVKKFLKHLSDCYAAVFYIDGNDEHRYRLNDLGSSYRDLDQAIRRIPRLTYLQDNVVVIDGVAILGTNGWWGFDLDENLDLEGSKQWMKNQYEARHPEVVVNTQMVQDASRTDAAYLVSSIQRLQTHQDVKKIVIVTHTVPEAELIQHDIGLSNNYHFNCMGNRLMRLVHTNDTEHKIHTWCFGHYHGTVGRHPCERLRH
;
A
#
# COMPACT_ATOMS: atom_id res chain seq x y z
N MET A 1 -10.09 -9.36 -21.17
CA MET A 1 -10.74 -8.17 -20.62
C MET A 1 -9.68 -7.26 -20.03
N THR A 2 -9.86 -5.94 -20.12
CA THR A 2 -8.90 -4.95 -19.61
C THR A 2 -9.68 -4.03 -18.67
N ILE A 3 -9.26 -3.90 -17.42
CA ILE A 3 -9.76 -2.86 -16.51
C ILE A 3 -8.82 -1.68 -16.65
N ALA A 4 -9.35 -0.52 -17.02
CA ALA A 4 -8.66 0.74 -16.93
C ALA A 4 -9.00 1.38 -15.57
N PHE A 5 -8.04 1.99 -14.92
CA PHE A 5 -8.24 2.71 -13.66
C PHE A 5 -7.30 3.90 -13.53
N ASP A 6 -7.73 4.90 -12.81
CA ASP A 6 -6.87 5.99 -12.36
C ASP A 6 -6.19 5.55 -11.05
N LEU A 7 -4.90 5.85 -10.90
CA LEU A 7 -4.12 5.54 -9.70
C LEU A 7 -3.77 6.83 -8.96
N ILE A 8 -4.04 6.86 -7.66
CA ILE A 8 -3.73 7.97 -6.75
C ILE A 8 -3.00 7.42 -5.53
N SER A 9 -1.98 8.13 -5.03
CA SER A 9 -1.30 7.83 -3.75
C SER A 9 -0.65 9.08 -3.17
N ASP A 10 -0.26 9.05 -1.92
CA ASP A 10 0.65 9.99 -1.26
C ASP A 10 0.20 11.47 -1.37
N LEU A 11 -1.06 11.72 -1.09
CA LEU A 11 -1.63 13.06 -1.18
C LEU A 11 -1.24 13.95 0.00
N HIS A 12 -1.09 13.37 1.19
CA HIS A 12 -0.72 14.12 2.42
C HIS A 12 -1.53 15.40 2.60
N LEU A 13 -2.87 15.29 2.54
CA LEU A 13 -3.80 16.42 2.54
C LEU A 13 -3.65 17.34 3.75
N GLU A 14 -3.13 16.84 4.85
CA GLU A 14 -2.81 17.65 6.04
C GLU A 14 -1.72 18.70 5.78
N THR A 15 -0.97 18.58 4.68
CA THR A 15 0.07 19.56 4.28
C THR A 15 -0.43 20.63 3.32
N TRP A 16 -1.68 20.56 2.88
CA TRP A 16 -2.24 21.47 1.90
C TRP A 16 -2.83 22.73 2.55
N ASP A 17 -2.44 23.89 2.09
CA ASP A 17 -2.90 25.20 2.63
C ASP A 17 -4.37 25.50 2.36
N LYS A 18 -5.03 24.78 1.46
CA LYS A 18 -6.42 25.05 1.04
C LYS A 18 -7.27 23.78 1.13
N PRO A 19 -8.57 23.94 1.42
CA PRO A 19 -9.51 22.84 1.30
C PRO A 19 -9.40 22.19 -0.08
N LEU A 20 -9.48 20.89 -0.08
CA LEU A 20 -9.33 20.05 -1.26
C LEU A 20 -10.26 20.52 -2.38
N ASN A 21 -9.70 21.11 -3.40
CA ASN A 21 -10.37 21.30 -4.68
C ASN A 21 -9.70 20.32 -5.67
N PHE A 22 -10.05 19.03 -5.54
CA PHE A 22 -9.57 18.00 -6.46
C PHE A 22 -10.27 18.23 -7.81
N GLY A 23 -9.67 19.09 -8.64
CA GLY A 23 -10.13 19.39 -10.00
C GLY A 23 -9.72 18.34 -11.03
N GLY A 24 -9.26 17.16 -10.60
CA GLY A 24 -8.92 16.05 -11.48
C GLY A 24 -10.15 15.52 -12.20
N GLN A 25 -10.10 15.45 -13.53
CA GLN A 25 -11.10 14.71 -14.29
C GLN A 25 -10.81 13.22 -14.18
N ALA A 26 -11.82 12.43 -13.80
CA ALA A 26 -11.76 10.99 -13.92
C ALA A 26 -11.50 10.60 -15.38
N THR A 27 -10.44 9.84 -15.64
CA THR A 27 -10.10 9.33 -16.98
C THR A 27 -10.57 7.89 -17.17
N SER A 28 -11.01 7.25 -16.08
CA SER A 28 -11.51 5.88 -16.00
C SER A 28 -12.74 5.81 -15.09
N PRO A 29 -13.63 4.82 -15.23
CA PRO A 29 -14.72 4.59 -14.30
C PRO A 29 -14.24 4.06 -12.93
N VAL A 30 -13.02 3.60 -12.81
CA VAL A 30 -12.43 2.98 -11.61
C VAL A 30 -11.28 3.83 -11.10
N CYS A 31 -11.20 4.00 -9.79
CA CYS A 31 -10.05 4.60 -9.11
C CYS A 31 -9.44 3.61 -8.13
N VAL A 32 -8.11 3.52 -8.14
CA VAL A 32 -7.30 2.82 -7.14
C VAL A 32 -6.56 3.85 -6.31
N VAL A 33 -6.65 3.76 -5.00
CA VAL A 33 -5.97 4.67 -4.07
C VAL A 33 -4.99 3.85 -3.23
N ALA A 34 -3.70 4.12 -3.41
CA ALA A 34 -2.61 3.35 -2.79
C ALA A 34 -2.01 4.07 -1.55
N GLY A 35 -2.88 4.55 -0.65
CA GLY A 35 -2.52 5.01 0.69
C GLY A 35 -2.00 6.45 0.79
N ASP A 36 -1.73 6.84 2.03
CA ASP A 36 -1.21 8.13 2.45
C ASP A 36 -2.04 9.32 1.94
N ILE A 37 -3.39 9.22 2.11
CA ILE A 37 -4.30 10.32 1.84
C ILE A 37 -4.07 11.43 2.88
N SER A 38 -4.10 11.09 4.16
CA SER A 38 -3.91 12.04 5.26
C SER A 38 -3.77 11.32 6.61
N ARG A 39 -3.09 11.97 7.55
CA ARG A 39 -3.04 11.59 8.98
C ARG A 39 -4.35 11.83 9.72
N ASP A 40 -5.25 12.61 9.14
CA ASP A 40 -6.57 12.92 9.71
C ASP A 40 -7.65 12.07 9.06
N THR A 41 -8.19 11.12 9.81
CA THR A 41 -9.26 10.20 9.36
C THR A 41 -10.49 10.97 8.83
N VAL A 42 -10.76 12.18 9.30
CA VAL A 42 -11.87 13.01 8.79
C VAL A 42 -11.58 13.47 7.38
N GLN A 43 -10.33 13.86 7.09
CA GLN A 43 -9.89 14.23 5.73
C GLN A 43 -9.91 13.01 4.81
N VAL A 44 -9.39 11.87 5.26
CA VAL A 44 -9.45 10.59 4.53
C VAL A 44 -10.88 10.28 4.11
N LYS A 45 -11.82 10.29 5.07
CA LYS A 45 -13.23 10.03 4.81
C LYS A 45 -13.84 11.00 3.80
N LYS A 46 -13.58 12.31 3.93
CA LYS A 46 -14.10 13.33 3.02
C LYS A 46 -13.58 13.12 1.60
N PHE A 47 -12.29 12.82 1.46
CA PHE A 47 -11.67 12.59 0.16
C PHE A 47 -12.21 11.33 -0.51
N LEU A 48 -12.25 10.20 0.20
CA LEU A 48 -12.81 8.95 -0.32
C LEU A 48 -14.28 9.09 -0.72
N LYS A 49 -15.07 9.87 0.06
CA LYS A 49 -16.46 10.20 -0.31
C LYS A 49 -16.51 11.01 -1.60
N HIS A 50 -15.64 12.01 -1.76
CA HIS A 50 -15.56 12.79 -3.00
C HIS A 50 -15.21 11.89 -4.20
N LEU A 51 -14.21 11.00 -4.08
CA LEU A 51 -13.88 10.04 -5.14
C LEU A 51 -15.07 9.12 -5.46
N SER A 52 -15.79 8.66 -4.44
CA SER A 52 -16.96 7.80 -4.66
C SER A 52 -18.10 8.49 -5.40
N ASP A 53 -18.12 9.82 -5.42
CA ASP A 53 -19.08 10.60 -6.21
C ASP A 53 -18.62 10.80 -7.66
N CYS A 54 -17.29 10.72 -7.91
CA CYS A 54 -16.69 10.90 -9.23
C CYS A 54 -16.50 9.59 -10.01
N TYR A 55 -16.33 8.46 -9.33
CA TYR A 55 -16.03 7.16 -9.93
C TYR A 55 -17.15 6.14 -9.73
N ALA A 56 -17.26 5.19 -10.64
CA ALA A 56 -18.19 4.07 -10.53
C ALA A 56 -17.75 3.06 -9.45
N ALA A 57 -16.44 2.91 -9.24
CA ALA A 57 -15.86 2.12 -8.16
C ALA A 57 -14.55 2.75 -7.67
N VAL A 58 -14.32 2.69 -6.36
CA VAL A 58 -13.09 3.14 -5.70
C VAL A 58 -12.53 1.98 -4.88
N PHE A 59 -11.29 1.59 -5.14
CA PHE A 59 -10.54 0.61 -4.39
C PHE A 59 -9.46 1.33 -3.59
N TYR A 60 -9.48 1.19 -2.28
CA TYR A 60 -8.60 1.90 -1.38
C TYR A 60 -7.82 0.95 -0.49
N ILE A 61 -6.52 1.17 -0.41
CA ILE A 61 -5.66 0.67 0.65
C ILE A 61 -5.12 1.86 1.45
N ASP A 62 -4.98 1.73 2.74
CA ASP A 62 -4.34 2.71 3.62
C ASP A 62 -2.82 2.71 3.46
N GLY A 63 -2.21 3.83 3.85
CA GLY A 63 -0.77 3.94 3.99
C GLY A 63 -0.33 4.00 5.45
N ASN A 64 0.94 4.27 5.67
CA ASN A 64 1.48 4.39 7.02
C ASN A 64 1.03 5.69 7.72
N ASP A 65 0.71 6.73 6.96
CA ASP A 65 0.33 8.00 7.54
C ASP A 65 -1.09 7.98 8.12
N GLU A 66 -2.01 7.17 7.61
CA GLU A 66 -3.30 6.90 8.24
C GLU A 66 -3.16 6.31 9.64
N HIS A 67 -2.04 5.64 9.94
CA HIS A 67 -1.78 4.96 11.21
C HIS A 67 -0.68 5.63 12.04
N ARG A 68 -0.11 6.74 11.57
CA ARG A 68 1.11 7.38 12.12
C ARG A 68 1.07 7.59 13.64
N TYR A 69 -0.06 8.01 14.17
CA TYR A 69 -0.20 8.29 15.60
C TYR A 69 -0.51 7.06 16.47
N ARG A 70 -0.62 5.88 15.86
CA ARG A 70 -1.07 4.65 16.54
C ARG A 70 -0.22 3.43 16.19
N LEU A 71 1.07 3.64 15.97
CA LEU A 71 2.03 2.57 15.66
C LEU A 71 2.29 1.60 16.83
N ASN A 72 1.71 1.86 17.99
CA ASN A 72 1.68 0.96 19.16
C ASN A 72 0.34 0.22 19.32
N ASP A 73 -0.65 0.50 18.45
CA ASP A 73 -1.97 -0.13 18.46
C ASP A 73 -2.59 -0.13 17.05
N LEU A 74 -1.91 -0.77 16.10
CA LEU A 74 -2.36 -0.86 14.72
C LEU A 74 -3.73 -1.52 14.58
N GLY A 75 -4.02 -2.54 15.41
CA GLY A 75 -5.29 -3.23 15.36
C GLY A 75 -6.50 -2.33 15.65
N SER A 76 -6.39 -1.40 16.60
CA SER A 76 -7.46 -0.41 16.85
C SER A 76 -7.46 0.64 15.74
N SER A 77 -6.30 1.05 15.24
CA SER A 77 -6.20 2.02 14.15
C SER A 77 -6.92 1.53 12.89
N TYR A 78 -6.71 0.29 12.48
CA TYR A 78 -7.42 -0.34 11.35
C TYR A 78 -8.93 -0.39 11.56
N ARG A 79 -9.38 -0.80 12.77
CA ARG A 79 -10.82 -0.86 13.06
C ARG A 79 -11.48 0.52 13.00
N ASP A 80 -10.83 1.55 13.51
CA ASP A 80 -11.37 2.91 13.51
C ASP A 80 -11.44 3.48 12.09
N LEU A 81 -10.42 3.23 11.27
CA LEU A 81 -10.42 3.61 9.86
C LEU A 81 -11.55 2.90 9.09
N ASP A 82 -11.66 1.57 9.21
CA ASP A 82 -12.73 0.81 8.58
C ASP A 82 -14.11 1.34 9.02
N GLN A 83 -14.33 1.54 10.31
CA GLN A 83 -15.58 2.08 10.84
C GLN A 83 -15.92 3.45 10.24
N ALA A 84 -14.93 4.30 10.02
CA ALA A 84 -15.12 5.63 9.46
C ALA A 84 -15.56 5.59 7.99
N ILE A 85 -15.03 4.64 7.18
CA ILE A 85 -15.18 4.63 5.73
C ILE A 85 -16.15 3.58 5.19
N ARG A 86 -16.43 2.49 5.89
CA ARG A 86 -17.22 1.32 5.42
C ARG A 86 -18.62 1.63 4.89
N ARG A 87 -19.17 2.83 5.17
CA ARG A 87 -20.50 3.25 4.69
C ARG A 87 -20.44 4.15 3.47
N ILE A 88 -19.25 4.41 2.92
CA ILE A 88 -19.10 5.18 1.69
C ILE A 88 -19.55 4.31 0.52
N PRO A 89 -20.53 4.74 -0.28
CA PRO A 89 -20.99 3.95 -1.43
C PRO A 89 -19.87 3.74 -2.44
N ARG A 90 -19.88 2.62 -3.16
CA ARG A 90 -18.91 2.32 -4.24
C ARG A 90 -17.44 2.29 -3.80
N LEU A 91 -17.17 2.41 -2.51
CA LEU A 91 -15.84 2.24 -1.94
C LEU A 91 -15.65 0.79 -1.47
N THR A 92 -14.54 0.19 -1.86
CA THR A 92 -14.05 -1.06 -1.30
C THR A 92 -12.72 -0.80 -0.61
N TYR A 93 -12.67 -1.08 0.69
CA TYR A 93 -11.43 -1.09 1.45
C TYR A 93 -10.73 -2.43 1.22
N LEU A 94 -9.49 -2.40 0.74
CA LEU A 94 -8.77 -3.58 0.27
C LEU A 94 -7.94 -4.26 1.36
N GLN A 95 -7.81 -3.67 2.56
CA GLN A 95 -7.02 -4.31 3.62
C GLN A 95 -7.54 -5.73 3.87
N ASP A 96 -6.70 -6.72 3.58
CA ASP A 96 -7.00 -8.14 3.65
C ASP A 96 -8.29 -8.56 2.89
N ASN A 97 -8.55 -7.90 1.76
CA ASN A 97 -9.77 -8.12 0.97
C ASN A 97 -9.47 -8.38 -0.52
N VAL A 98 -10.32 -9.18 -1.14
CA VAL A 98 -10.27 -9.52 -2.58
C VAL A 98 -11.61 -9.23 -3.22
N VAL A 99 -11.62 -8.52 -4.34
CA VAL A 99 -12.79 -8.30 -5.19
C VAL A 99 -12.53 -8.86 -6.58
N VAL A 100 -13.52 -9.54 -7.16
CA VAL A 100 -13.43 -10.05 -8.53
C VAL A 100 -14.46 -9.33 -9.39
N ILE A 101 -13.99 -8.66 -10.44
CA ILE A 101 -14.82 -7.94 -11.42
C ILE A 101 -14.39 -8.35 -12.81
N ASP A 102 -15.31 -8.88 -13.62
CA ASP A 102 -15.08 -9.26 -15.02
C ASP A 102 -13.79 -10.09 -15.23
N GLY A 103 -13.56 -11.04 -14.32
CA GLY A 103 -12.40 -11.93 -14.40
C GLY A 103 -11.06 -11.30 -13.96
N VAL A 104 -11.09 -10.11 -13.39
CA VAL A 104 -9.93 -9.47 -12.76
C VAL A 104 -10.13 -9.48 -11.25
N ALA A 105 -9.23 -10.11 -10.52
CA ALA A 105 -9.15 -10.02 -9.07
C ALA A 105 -8.33 -8.78 -8.68
N ILE A 106 -8.88 -7.94 -7.81
CA ILE A 106 -8.19 -6.80 -7.20
C ILE A 106 -8.08 -7.11 -5.72
N LEU A 107 -6.88 -7.13 -5.19
CA LEU A 107 -6.62 -7.39 -3.76
C LEU A 107 -5.54 -6.45 -3.24
N GLY A 108 -5.53 -6.23 -1.94
CA GLY A 108 -4.54 -5.35 -1.35
C GLY A 108 -4.32 -5.59 0.14
N THR A 109 -3.24 -5.02 0.60
CA THR A 109 -2.86 -4.88 2.00
C THR A 109 -1.93 -3.68 2.12
N ASN A 110 -1.78 -3.08 3.30
CA ASN A 110 -0.85 -1.95 3.48
C ASN A 110 0.55 -2.28 2.95
N GLY A 111 1.01 -3.51 3.19
CA GLY A 111 2.34 -3.95 2.79
C GLY A 111 3.43 -3.38 3.69
N TRP A 112 3.18 -3.30 5.00
CA TRP A 112 4.15 -2.77 5.96
C TRP A 112 5.56 -3.25 5.72
N TRP A 113 6.54 -2.41 5.97
CA TRP A 113 7.95 -2.77 5.83
C TRP A 113 8.40 -3.79 6.87
N GLY A 114 9.16 -4.80 6.38
CA GLY A 114 9.75 -5.85 7.21
C GLY A 114 11.08 -5.47 7.83
N PHE A 115 11.62 -4.29 7.48
CA PHE A 115 12.99 -3.84 7.78
C PHE A 115 14.08 -4.70 7.11
N ASP A 116 13.77 -5.30 5.97
CA ASP A 116 14.61 -6.28 5.27
C ASP A 116 14.71 -6.00 3.75
N LEU A 117 14.35 -4.81 3.31
CA LEU A 117 14.40 -4.43 1.90
C LEU A 117 15.85 -4.50 1.37
N ASP A 118 16.83 -4.04 2.16
CA ASP A 118 18.25 -4.31 1.98
C ASP A 118 18.73 -5.27 3.08
N GLU A 119 19.06 -6.51 2.69
CA GLU A 119 19.52 -7.56 3.60
C GLU A 119 20.92 -7.32 4.19
N ASN A 120 21.68 -6.36 3.65
CA ASN A 120 22.99 -5.98 4.19
C ASN A 120 22.87 -5.01 5.37
N LEU A 121 21.68 -4.42 5.59
CA LEU A 121 21.44 -3.53 6.72
C LEU A 121 20.97 -4.34 7.94
N ASP A 122 21.51 -3.97 9.09
CA ASP A 122 21.13 -4.56 10.37
C ASP A 122 19.64 -4.27 10.69
N LEU A 123 18.89 -5.32 11.00
CA LEU A 123 17.47 -5.27 11.32
C LEU A 123 17.18 -4.37 12.53
N GLU A 124 17.93 -4.53 13.61
CA GLU A 124 17.71 -3.77 14.83
C GLU A 124 18.10 -2.30 14.65
N GLY A 125 19.15 -2.02 13.87
CA GLY A 125 19.51 -0.67 13.45
C GLY A 125 18.41 0.00 12.65
N SER A 126 17.77 -0.72 11.72
CA SER A 126 16.62 -0.23 10.93
C SER A 126 15.41 0.10 11.80
N LYS A 127 15.08 -0.78 12.74
CA LYS A 127 14.01 -0.57 13.72
C LYS A 127 14.27 0.64 14.62
N GLN A 128 15.49 0.75 15.15
CA GLN A 128 15.87 1.86 16.02
C GLN A 128 15.88 3.18 15.26
N TRP A 129 16.33 3.17 14.00
CA TRP A 129 16.29 4.35 13.14
C TRP A 129 14.86 4.84 12.95
N MET A 130 13.93 3.95 12.55
CA MET A 130 12.51 4.28 12.40
C MET A 130 11.95 4.89 13.67
N LYS A 131 12.13 4.21 14.81
CA LYS A 131 11.64 4.67 16.10
C LYS A 131 12.13 6.09 16.39
N ASN A 132 13.43 6.34 16.28
CA ASN A 132 14.03 7.64 16.52
C ASN A 132 13.46 8.73 15.60
N GLN A 133 13.26 8.42 14.31
CA GLN A 133 12.72 9.39 13.35
C GLN A 133 11.26 9.78 13.64
N TYR A 134 10.45 8.81 14.01
CA TYR A 134 9.04 9.06 14.34
C TYR A 134 8.89 9.82 15.66
N GLU A 135 9.52 9.34 16.72
CA GLU A 135 9.45 9.95 18.05
C GLU A 135 10.09 11.35 18.10
N ALA A 136 11.14 11.60 17.30
CA ALA A 136 11.74 12.94 17.22
C ALA A 136 10.81 13.97 16.54
N ARG A 137 10.03 13.54 15.55
CA ARG A 137 9.07 14.42 14.83
C ARG A 137 7.74 14.55 15.56
N HIS A 138 7.37 13.54 16.33
CA HIS A 138 6.09 13.38 17.01
C HIS A 138 6.31 12.79 18.40
N PRO A 139 6.73 13.62 19.38
CA PRO A 139 7.04 13.13 20.75
C PRO A 139 5.88 12.43 21.45
N GLU A 140 4.63 12.69 21.01
CA GLU A 140 3.42 12.04 21.49
C GLU A 140 3.20 10.63 20.93
N VAL A 141 3.95 10.24 19.89
CA VAL A 141 3.82 8.93 19.25
C VAL A 141 4.73 7.93 19.93
N VAL A 142 4.17 6.81 20.35
CA VAL A 142 4.93 5.64 20.80
C VAL A 142 5.03 4.65 19.65
N VAL A 143 6.24 4.35 19.20
CA VAL A 143 6.48 3.42 18.08
C VAL A 143 6.80 2.03 18.61
N ASN A 144 5.97 1.06 18.23
CA ASN A 144 6.24 -0.35 18.44
C ASN A 144 6.69 -1.00 17.11
N THR A 145 8.01 -1.01 16.88
CA THR A 145 8.58 -1.55 15.65
C THR A 145 8.35 -3.05 15.47
N GLN A 146 8.18 -3.79 16.57
CA GLN A 146 7.81 -5.21 16.50
C GLN A 146 6.40 -5.38 15.95
N MET A 147 5.45 -4.54 16.36
CA MET A 147 4.08 -4.56 15.82
C MET A 147 4.05 -4.25 14.33
N VAL A 148 4.86 -3.30 13.86
CA VAL A 148 5.01 -3.00 12.42
C VAL A 148 5.57 -4.21 11.66
N GLN A 149 6.60 -4.86 12.19
CA GLN A 149 7.16 -6.06 11.59
C GLN A 149 6.18 -7.23 11.57
N ASP A 150 5.38 -7.40 12.63
CA ASP A 150 4.36 -8.45 12.69
C ASP A 150 3.21 -8.17 11.70
N ALA A 151 2.85 -6.89 11.51
CA ALA A 151 1.91 -6.48 10.46
C ALA A 151 2.46 -6.82 9.07
N SER A 152 3.73 -6.53 8.78
CA SER A 152 4.39 -6.92 7.52
C SER A 152 4.30 -8.42 7.25
N ARG A 153 4.53 -9.26 8.28
CA ARG A 153 4.40 -10.72 8.14
C ARG A 153 2.96 -11.16 7.89
N THR A 154 2.00 -10.50 8.53
CA THR A 154 0.56 -10.77 8.32
C THR A 154 0.16 -10.43 6.88
N ASP A 155 0.58 -9.27 6.39
CA ASP A 155 0.36 -8.82 5.02
C ASP A 155 0.94 -9.81 4.00
N ALA A 156 2.18 -10.27 4.23
CA ALA A 156 2.83 -11.27 3.38
C ALA A 156 2.05 -12.59 3.35
N ALA A 157 1.62 -13.10 4.50
CA ALA A 157 0.86 -14.33 4.61
C ALA A 157 -0.50 -14.21 3.90
N TYR A 158 -1.19 -13.07 4.06
CA TYR A 158 -2.44 -12.79 3.37
C TYR A 158 -2.27 -12.80 1.85
N LEU A 159 -1.29 -12.06 1.31
CA LEU A 159 -1.04 -12.01 -0.13
C LEU A 159 -0.72 -13.39 -0.70
N VAL A 160 0.21 -14.13 -0.08
CA VAL A 160 0.59 -15.48 -0.53
C VAL A 160 -0.63 -16.41 -0.57
N SER A 161 -1.39 -16.49 0.52
CA SER A 161 -2.56 -17.37 0.59
C SER A 161 -3.66 -16.96 -0.41
N SER A 162 -3.85 -15.67 -0.62
CA SER A 162 -4.82 -15.16 -1.58
C SER A 162 -4.39 -15.45 -3.02
N ILE A 163 -3.12 -15.25 -3.37
CA ILE A 163 -2.59 -15.58 -4.70
C ILE A 163 -2.73 -17.07 -4.96
N GLN A 164 -2.31 -17.96 -4.06
CA GLN A 164 -2.47 -19.40 -4.20
C GLN A 164 -3.91 -19.80 -4.50
N ARG A 165 -4.88 -19.25 -3.75
CA ARG A 165 -6.31 -19.49 -3.97
C ARG A 165 -6.77 -19.00 -5.33
N LEU A 166 -6.31 -17.82 -5.77
CA LEU A 166 -6.71 -17.21 -7.04
C LEU A 166 -6.10 -17.94 -8.26
N GLN A 167 -4.99 -18.68 -8.11
CA GLN A 167 -4.45 -19.50 -9.20
C GLN A 167 -5.47 -20.55 -9.65
N THR A 168 -6.18 -21.19 -8.74
CA THR A 168 -7.14 -22.25 -9.02
C THR A 168 -8.54 -21.73 -9.37
N HIS A 169 -8.81 -20.42 -9.17
CA HIS A 169 -10.12 -19.83 -9.44
C HIS A 169 -10.35 -19.68 -10.95
N GLN A 170 -11.33 -20.42 -11.51
CA GLN A 170 -11.55 -20.52 -12.97
C GLN A 170 -11.96 -19.18 -13.61
N ASP A 171 -12.72 -18.36 -12.89
CA ASP A 171 -13.21 -17.08 -13.39
C ASP A 171 -12.16 -15.96 -13.32
N VAL A 172 -11.07 -16.15 -12.55
CA VAL A 172 -10.00 -15.16 -12.44
C VAL A 172 -8.95 -15.40 -13.53
N LYS A 173 -8.79 -14.41 -14.39
CA LYS A 173 -7.82 -14.41 -15.51
C LYS A 173 -6.64 -13.48 -15.25
N LYS A 174 -6.84 -12.41 -14.48
CA LYS A 174 -5.82 -11.43 -14.13
C LYS A 174 -5.92 -11.05 -12.66
N ILE A 175 -4.80 -10.66 -12.09
CA ILE A 175 -4.71 -10.21 -10.70
C ILE A 175 -4.04 -8.83 -10.70
N VAL A 176 -4.66 -7.89 -9.99
CA VAL A 176 -4.11 -6.57 -9.64
C VAL A 176 -3.85 -6.56 -8.15
N ILE A 177 -2.62 -6.32 -7.75
CA ILE A 177 -2.22 -6.20 -6.35
C ILE A 177 -2.04 -4.72 -6.03
N VAL A 178 -2.52 -4.30 -4.88
CA VAL A 178 -2.37 -2.93 -4.38
C VAL A 178 -1.73 -2.98 -3.00
N THR A 179 -0.55 -2.38 -2.87
CA THR A 179 0.08 -2.13 -1.58
C THR A 179 0.33 -0.63 -1.43
N HIS A 180 0.58 -0.15 -0.20
CA HIS A 180 1.06 1.22 -0.07
C HIS A 180 2.58 1.25 -0.21
N THR A 181 3.31 0.39 0.52
CA THR A 181 4.78 0.42 0.48
C THR A 181 5.34 -0.25 -0.77
N VAL A 182 6.60 0.04 -1.07
CA VAL A 182 7.30 -0.50 -2.24
C VAL A 182 7.52 -2.00 -2.07
N PRO A 183 7.09 -2.85 -3.02
CA PRO A 183 7.11 -4.30 -2.85
C PRO A 183 8.44 -4.97 -3.23
N GLU A 184 9.44 -4.22 -3.74
CA GLU A 184 10.74 -4.73 -4.17
C GLU A 184 11.78 -3.60 -4.24
N ALA A 185 13.01 -3.88 -3.81
CA ALA A 185 14.11 -2.91 -3.75
C ALA A 185 14.47 -2.31 -5.11
N GLU A 186 14.46 -3.12 -6.16
CA GLU A 186 14.83 -2.71 -7.52
C GLU A 186 13.86 -1.68 -8.15
N LEU A 187 12.68 -1.49 -7.56
CA LEU A 187 11.71 -0.47 -8.01
C LEU A 187 12.08 0.92 -7.51
N ILE A 188 12.88 1.02 -6.47
CA ILE A 188 13.45 2.27 -5.99
C ILE A 188 14.64 2.60 -6.89
N GLN A 189 14.53 3.67 -7.68
CA GLN A 189 15.71 4.16 -8.40
C GLN A 189 16.74 4.61 -7.37
N HIS A 190 17.95 4.07 -7.49
CA HIS A 190 19.06 4.40 -6.60
C HIS A 190 19.31 5.92 -6.64
N ASP A 191 18.67 6.62 -5.76
CA ASP A 191 19.18 7.90 -5.29
C ASP A 191 20.41 7.53 -4.46
N ILE A 192 21.58 7.93 -4.98
CA ILE A 192 22.92 7.51 -4.48
C ILE A 192 23.12 7.76 -2.96
N GLY A 193 22.17 8.45 -2.32
CA GLY A 193 22.14 8.72 -0.88
C GLY A 193 21.35 7.73 -0.02
N LEU A 194 20.50 6.87 -0.60
CA LEU A 194 19.62 5.97 0.19
C LEU A 194 20.21 4.57 0.40
N SER A 195 21.08 4.09 -0.49
CA SER A 195 21.55 2.71 -0.53
C SER A 195 22.40 2.24 0.66
N ASN A 196 22.75 3.11 1.60
CA ASN A 196 23.45 2.76 2.84
C ASN A 196 22.75 3.31 4.09
N ASN A 197 21.46 3.61 4.00
CA ASN A 197 20.71 4.26 5.05
C ASN A 197 19.58 3.34 5.55
N TYR A 198 19.46 3.19 6.84
CA TYR A 198 18.34 2.47 7.48
C TYR A 198 16.95 2.96 7.03
N HIS A 199 16.84 4.19 6.51
CA HIS A 199 15.63 4.71 5.89
C HIS A 199 15.18 3.83 4.72
N PHE A 200 16.11 3.28 3.93
CA PHE A 200 15.79 2.39 2.81
C PHE A 200 14.95 1.19 3.26
N ASN A 201 15.28 0.58 4.40
CA ASN A 201 14.53 -0.53 4.96
C ASN A 201 13.13 -0.15 5.48
N CYS A 202 12.79 1.14 5.53
CA CYS A 202 11.46 1.64 5.84
C CYS A 202 10.68 2.10 4.60
N MET A 203 11.24 1.93 3.39
CA MET A 203 10.55 2.27 2.14
C MET A 203 9.63 1.15 1.65
N GLY A 204 9.88 -0.09 2.06
CA GLY A 204 9.11 -1.22 1.56
C GLY A 204 9.53 -2.56 2.16
N ASN A 205 9.34 -3.58 1.36
CA ASN A 205 9.59 -4.97 1.73
C ASN A 205 9.97 -5.79 0.47
N ARG A 206 10.04 -7.10 0.62
CA ARG A 206 10.38 -8.04 -0.47
C ARG A 206 9.17 -8.87 -0.91
N LEU A 207 7.96 -8.32 -0.81
CA LEU A 207 6.71 -9.03 -1.10
C LEU A 207 6.61 -9.50 -2.54
N MET A 208 7.14 -8.73 -3.50
CA MET A 208 7.02 -9.07 -4.91
C MET A 208 7.71 -10.41 -5.20
N ARG A 209 8.91 -10.66 -4.70
CA ARG A 209 9.61 -11.94 -4.87
C ARG A 209 8.80 -13.09 -4.26
N LEU A 210 8.35 -12.90 -3.01
CA LEU A 210 7.58 -13.92 -2.29
C LEU A 210 6.28 -14.26 -3.01
N VAL A 211 5.57 -13.27 -3.52
CA VAL A 211 4.28 -13.45 -4.17
C VAL A 211 4.44 -14.05 -5.57
N HIS A 212 5.45 -13.64 -6.34
CA HIS A 212 5.70 -14.20 -7.68
C HIS A 212 6.03 -15.69 -7.66
N THR A 213 6.68 -16.20 -6.62
CA THR A 213 6.92 -17.65 -6.49
C THR A 213 5.64 -18.47 -6.34
N ASN A 214 4.53 -17.83 -5.99
CA ASN A 214 3.20 -18.43 -5.84
C ASN A 214 2.26 -18.17 -7.03
N ASP A 215 2.70 -17.41 -8.04
CA ASP A 215 1.92 -17.11 -9.26
C ASP A 215 2.12 -18.18 -10.33
N THR A 216 1.70 -19.41 -10.04
CA THR A 216 1.95 -20.60 -10.88
C THR A 216 1.25 -20.55 -12.24
N GLU A 217 0.12 -19.85 -12.36
CA GLU A 217 -0.65 -19.69 -13.59
C GLU A 217 -0.38 -18.32 -14.27
N HIS A 218 0.59 -17.56 -13.79
CA HIS A 218 0.99 -16.26 -14.32
C HIS A 218 -0.17 -15.27 -14.45
N LYS A 219 -1.05 -15.22 -13.46
CA LYS A 219 -2.21 -14.33 -13.45
C LYS A 219 -1.91 -12.92 -12.95
N ILE A 220 -0.81 -12.72 -12.20
CA ILE A 220 -0.43 -11.38 -11.72
C ILE A 220 -0.08 -10.52 -12.93
N HIS A 221 -0.86 -9.45 -13.10
CA HIS A 221 -0.76 -8.55 -14.24
C HIS A 221 -0.21 -7.17 -13.85
N THR A 222 -0.60 -6.66 -12.68
CA THR A 222 -0.26 -5.30 -12.24
C THR A 222 -0.05 -5.28 -10.74
N TRP A 223 0.94 -4.49 -10.30
CA TRP A 223 1.15 -4.14 -8.90
C TRP A 223 1.16 -2.62 -8.78
N CYS A 224 0.23 -2.06 -8.00
CA CYS A 224 0.12 -0.64 -7.68
C CYS A 224 0.69 -0.39 -6.29
N PHE A 225 1.47 0.67 -6.13
CA PHE A 225 2.02 1.08 -4.84
C PHE A 225 2.28 2.59 -4.80
N GLY A 226 2.54 3.12 -3.60
CA GLY A 226 2.89 4.50 -3.29
C GLY A 226 4.16 4.59 -2.45
N HIS A 227 4.13 5.42 -1.40
CA HIS A 227 5.13 5.60 -0.34
C HIS A 227 6.48 6.19 -0.78
N TYR A 228 6.99 5.81 -1.94
CA TYR A 228 8.22 6.35 -2.48
C TYR A 228 7.93 7.59 -3.34
N HIS A 229 8.23 8.78 -2.80
CA HIS A 229 7.99 10.07 -3.49
C HIS A 229 9.02 10.38 -4.58
N GLY A 230 9.83 9.42 -4.97
CA GLY A 230 10.83 9.55 -6.04
C GLY A 230 10.30 9.09 -7.39
N THR A 231 11.21 9.06 -8.38
CA THR A 231 10.91 8.51 -9.70
C THR A 231 10.93 6.98 -9.66
N VAL A 232 9.81 6.35 -9.97
CA VAL A 232 9.71 4.90 -10.07
C VAL A 232 10.05 4.46 -11.50
N GLY A 233 11.00 3.54 -11.63
CA GLY A 233 11.27 2.88 -12.91
C GLY A 233 10.09 1.99 -13.32
N ARG A 234 9.66 2.06 -14.59
CA ARG A 234 8.76 1.05 -15.15
C ARG A 234 9.55 -0.24 -15.37
N HIS A 235 9.38 -1.24 -14.51
CA HIS A 235 9.85 -2.59 -14.78
C HIS A 235 8.71 -3.40 -15.41
N PRO A 236 8.87 -3.90 -16.63
CA PRO A 236 7.97 -4.94 -17.13
C PRO A 236 8.15 -6.17 -16.23
N CYS A 237 7.06 -6.77 -15.77
CA CYS A 237 7.05 -8.01 -14.96
C CYS A 237 7.87 -9.18 -15.58
N GLU A 238 8.23 -9.07 -16.85
CA GLU A 238 9.03 -10.07 -17.57
C GLU A 238 10.49 -10.18 -17.11
N ARG A 239 11.07 -9.17 -16.46
CA ARG A 239 12.48 -9.20 -16.03
C ARG A 239 12.73 -9.90 -14.68
N LEU A 240 11.71 -10.19 -13.91
CA LEU A 240 11.83 -10.86 -12.61
C LEU A 240 11.70 -12.38 -12.70
N ARG A 241 11.73 -12.94 -13.92
CA ARG A 241 11.57 -14.39 -14.19
C ARG A 241 12.90 -15.15 -14.27
N HIS A 242 13.99 -14.62 -13.71
CA HIS A 242 15.29 -15.32 -13.73
C HIS A 242 15.80 -15.56 -12.31
#